data_9808257b74e197b28490c15d93b27c33
#
_entry.id   9808257b74e197b28490c15d93b27c33
#
_cell.length_a   1.000
_cell.length_b   1.000
_cell.length_c   1.000
_cell.angle_alpha   90.00
_cell.angle_beta   90.00
_cell.angle_gamma   90.00
#
_symmetry.space_group_name_H-M   'P 1'
#
loop_
_entity.id
_entity.type
_entity.pdbx_description
1 polymer ?
#
loop_
_entity_poly.entity_id
_entity_poly.type
_entity_poly.pdbx_seq_one_letter_code
_entity_poly.pdbx_strand_id
1 'polypeptide(L)'
;MKALVVNALGAGFELESVDIAAPIGREVLIDVKASGLCHTDLLFATHSVVPLPAVLGHEVSGIVAEVGPDVTQFKVGDHVVGCLTQTCGTCARCQSGRSFQCQHPEATVRRPAERPRLSRNGVSLFQGLGLGGFAERALIHENQLALLPNDMPFAQAALLGCGVITGAGAVINTANVQAGDTVVIFGAGGVGLNAVSGARIAGASRIVVIDIRPARLQAAQHFGATDIIDSTKNDPVEAVRAFLPRGADHVFDFVGMKAVAEQGLSMLALGGGLYLVGVSKPEVGIDLNIFNTIGGQRRIQGVNIGSTNFKRDIPMYANLYLQGRLNLDDLISKRIALRDVNDGYAALREGAINRVVVTSF
;
A
#
# COMPACT_ATOMS: atom_id res chain seq x y z
N MET A 1 19.55 -8.21 -17.08
CA MET A 1 18.56 -8.88 -16.20
C MET A 1 17.22 -9.01 -16.90
N LYS A 2 16.35 -9.93 -16.46
CA LYS A 2 14.96 -9.99 -16.92
C LYS A 2 14.11 -9.01 -16.13
N ALA A 3 13.19 -8.33 -16.83
CA ALA A 3 12.20 -7.43 -16.23
C ALA A 3 10.91 -7.42 -17.06
N LEU A 4 9.80 -7.09 -16.41
CA LEU A 4 8.55 -6.82 -17.11
C LEU A 4 8.49 -5.33 -17.51
N VAL A 5 8.36 -5.09 -18.79
CA VAL A 5 8.28 -3.75 -19.36
C VAL A 5 6.86 -3.48 -19.85
N VAL A 6 6.31 -2.33 -19.50
CA VAL A 6 5.09 -1.79 -20.10
C VAL A 6 5.53 -0.85 -21.23
N ASN A 7 5.33 -1.26 -22.47
CA ASN A 7 5.76 -0.52 -23.66
C ASN A 7 4.74 0.53 -24.11
N ALA A 8 3.46 0.24 -23.98
CA ALA A 8 2.35 1.11 -24.33
C ALA A 8 1.17 0.92 -23.38
N LEU A 9 0.30 1.92 -23.29
CA LEU A 9 -0.91 1.85 -22.45
C LEU A 9 -1.80 0.68 -22.87
N GLY A 10 -2.12 -0.18 -21.93
CA GLY A 10 -2.99 -1.34 -22.14
C GLY A 10 -2.35 -2.53 -22.85
N ALA A 11 -1.08 -2.46 -23.26
CA ALA A 11 -0.37 -3.57 -23.91
C ALA A 11 -0.06 -4.73 -22.94
N GLY A 12 -0.13 -4.48 -21.64
CA GLY A 12 0.25 -5.44 -20.61
C GLY A 12 1.73 -5.36 -20.24
N PHE A 13 2.20 -6.38 -19.55
CA PHE A 13 3.58 -6.51 -19.05
C PHE A 13 4.33 -7.52 -19.91
N GLU A 14 5.40 -7.09 -20.58
CA GLU A 14 6.20 -7.91 -21.49
C GLU A 14 7.54 -8.27 -20.86
N LEU A 15 7.91 -9.58 -20.86
CA LEU A 15 9.18 -10.03 -20.30
C LEU A 15 10.33 -9.75 -21.25
N GLU A 16 11.24 -8.89 -20.85
CA GLU A 16 12.34 -8.42 -21.67
C GLU A 16 13.71 -8.49 -20.97
N SER A 17 14.77 -8.34 -21.77
CA SER A 17 16.12 -8.12 -21.25
C SER A 17 16.37 -6.62 -21.09
N VAL A 18 16.73 -6.20 -19.88
CA VAL A 18 16.94 -4.81 -19.46
C VAL A 18 18.33 -4.65 -18.85
N ASP A 19 19.00 -3.56 -19.16
CA ASP A 19 20.26 -3.16 -18.53
C ASP A 19 19.95 -2.42 -17.21
N ILE A 20 20.66 -2.78 -16.14
CA ILE A 20 20.65 -2.08 -14.87
C ILE A 20 22.02 -1.47 -14.61
N ALA A 21 22.06 -0.22 -14.20
CA ALA A 21 23.31 0.48 -13.91
C ALA A 21 23.89 0.03 -12.55
N ALA A 22 25.20 0.19 -12.37
CA ALA A 22 25.81 0.09 -11.05
C ALA A 22 25.28 1.18 -10.10
N PRO A 23 25.21 0.90 -8.78
CA PRO A 23 24.78 1.88 -7.79
C PRO A 23 25.78 3.03 -7.67
N ILE A 24 25.26 4.26 -7.60
CA ILE A 24 26.04 5.48 -7.34
C ILE A 24 25.48 6.16 -6.09
N GLY A 25 26.31 6.98 -5.41
CA GLY A 25 25.87 7.74 -4.25
C GLY A 25 25.21 6.87 -3.19
N ARG A 26 23.96 7.17 -2.87
CA ARG A 26 23.13 6.48 -1.86
C ARG A 26 22.20 5.41 -2.45
N GLU A 27 22.54 4.82 -3.58
CA GLU A 27 21.76 3.77 -4.21
C GLU A 27 22.17 2.38 -3.70
N VAL A 28 21.20 1.49 -3.67
CA VAL A 28 21.33 0.09 -3.24
C VAL A 28 20.78 -0.80 -4.33
N LEU A 29 21.58 -1.74 -4.84
CA LEU A 29 21.14 -2.79 -5.74
C LEU A 29 20.64 -3.97 -4.92
N ILE A 30 19.43 -4.42 -5.17
CA ILE A 30 18.87 -5.60 -4.51
C ILE A 30 18.59 -6.72 -5.51
N ASP A 31 18.86 -7.96 -5.11
CA ASP A 31 18.31 -9.16 -5.74
C ASP A 31 16.87 -9.31 -5.26
N VAL A 32 15.90 -9.18 -6.15
CA VAL A 32 14.47 -9.26 -5.80
C VAL A 32 14.11 -10.71 -5.46
N LYS A 33 13.43 -10.90 -4.34
CA LYS A 33 12.96 -12.20 -3.85
C LYS A 33 11.45 -12.33 -3.85
N ALA A 34 10.74 -11.20 -3.75
CA ALA A 34 9.29 -11.16 -3.95
C ALA A 34 8.83 -9.78 -4.41
N SER A 35 7.75 -9.76 -5.21
CA SER A 35 7.08 -8.53 -5.63
C SER A 35 5.56 -8.74 -5.66
N GLY A 36 4.82 -7.95 -4.86
CA GLY A 36 3.37 -7.98 -4.80
C GLY A 36 2.72 -7.27 -5.99
N LEU A 37 1.55 -7.75 -6.42
CA LEU A 37 0.73 -7.10 -7.42
C LEU A 37 -0.25 -6.11 -6.77
N CYS A 38 -0.13 -4.83 -7.12
CA CYS A 38 -1.01 -3.77 -6.65
C CYS A 38 -1.81 -3.15 -7.81
N HIS A 39 -3.03 -2.71 -7.54
CA HIS A 39 -3.86 -2.03 -8.54
C HIS A 39 -3.22 -0.72 -9.06
N THR A 40 -2.35 -0.08 -8.30
CA THR A 40 -1.63 1.11 -8.72
C THR A 40 -0.71 0.84 -9.91
N ASP A 41 0.00 -0.29 -9.93
CA ASP A 41 0.83 -0.68 -11.08
C ASP A 41 -0.02 -0.93 -12.33
N LEU A 42 -1.19 -1.57 -12.16
CA LEU A 42 -2.13 -1.77 -13.24
C LEU A 42 -2.71 -0.44 -13.76
N LEU A 43 -3.01 0.50 -12.86
CA LEU A 43 -3.44 1.86 -13.23
C LEU A 43 -2.36 2.55 -14.09
N PHE A 44 -1.10 2.47 -13.68
CA PHE A 44 0.03 3.04 -14.43
C PHE A 44 0.23 2.36 -15.80
N ALA A 45 -0.01 1.06 -15.88
CA ALA A 45 0.09 0.32 -17.14
C ALA A 45 -1.07 0.60 -18.11
N THR A 46 -2.20 1.13 -17.63
CA THR A 46 -3.41 1.32 -18.45
C THR A 46 -3.82 2.77 -18.67
N HIS A 47 -3.28 3.70 -17.88
CA HIS A 47 -3.62 5.13 -17.93
C HIS A 47 -2.33 5.96 -18.03
N SER A 48 -2.40 7.12 -18.69
CA SER A 48 -1.26 8.04 -18.90
C SER A 48 -0.90 8.78 -17.61
N VAL A 49 -0.40 8.05 -16.61
CA VAL A 49 0.01 8.59 -15.29
C VAL A 49 1.53 8.70 -15.19
N VAL A 50 2.26 7.79 -15.83
CA VAL A 50 3.73 7.73 -15.83
C VAL A 50 4.28 7.67 -17.25
N PRO A 51 5.55 8.09 -17.48
CA PRO A 51 6.21 7.90 -18.77
C PRO A 51 6.34 6.42 -19.13
N LEU A 52 6.24 6.11 -20.41
CA LEU A 52 6.51 4.79 -20.98
C LEU A 52 7.66 4.87 -21.99
N PRO A 53 8.45 3.79 -22.17
CA PRO A 53 8.34 2.48 -21.56
C PRO A 53 8.77 2.48 -20.08
N ALA A 54 8.16 1.60 -19.25
CA ALA A 54 8.35 1.56 -17.81
C ALA A 54 8.53 0.15 -17.25
N VAL A 55 9.34 0.00 -16.19
CA VAL A 55 9.36 -1.16 -15.29
C VAL A 55 8.62 -0.79 -14.00
N LEU A 56 7.53 -1.47 -13.72
CA LEU A 56 6.67 -1.23 -12.56
C LEU A 56 6.93 -2.25 -11.43
N GLY A 57 6.02 -2.35 -10.46
CA GLY A 57 6.14 -3.19 -9.26
C GLY A 57 6.70 -2.42 -8.09
N HIS A 58 5.82 -2.02 -7.16
CA HIS A 58 6.22 -1.19 -6.02
C HIS A 58 6.08 -1.87 -4.65
N GLU A 59 5.63 -3.11 -4.61
CA GLU A 59 5.61 -3.95 -3.40
C GLU A 59 6.78 -4.95 -3.49
N VAL A 60 8.02 -4.52 -3.22
CA VAL A 60 9.23 -5.30 -3.50
C VAL A 60 10.03 -5.58 -2.25
N SER A 61 10.50 -6.83 -2.09
CA SER A 61 11.45 -7.24 -1.06
C SER A 61 12.58 -8.07 -1.64
N GLY A 62 13.74 -8.03 -1.01
CA GLY A 62 14.91 -8.74 -1.51
C GLY A 62 16.12 -8.65 -0.60
N ILE A 63 17.27 -9.00 -1.15
CA ILE A 63 18.57 -9.02 -0.47
C ILE A 63 19.47 -7.99 -1.13
N VAL A 64 20.17 -7.20 -0.33
CA VAL A 64 21.16 -6.23 -0.81
C VAL A 64 22.31 -6.97 -1.48
N ALA A 65 22.51 -6.71 -2.77
CA ALA A 65 23.57 -7.32 -3.58
C ALA A 65 24.80 -6.39 -3.71
N GLU A 66 24.57 -5.07 -3.82
CA GLU A 66 25.62 -4.06 -3.96
C GLU A 66 25.14 -2.73 -3.39
N VAL A 67 26.05 -1.92 -2.86
CA VAL A 67 25.75 -0.59 -2.31
C VAL A 67 26.63 0.47 -2.96
N GLY A 68 26.05 1.66 -3.18
CA GLY A 68 26.80 2.83 -3.64
C GLY A 68 27.71 3.38 -2.54
N PRO A 69 28.70 4.21 -2.92
CA PRO A 69 29.75 4.66 -2.01
C PRO A 69 29.27 5.50 -0.81
N ASP A 70 28.10 6.14 -0.93
CA ASP A 70 27.55 7.02 0.12
C ASP A 70 26.42 6.35 0.91
N VAL A 71 26.19 5.04 0.72
CA VAL A 71 25.19 4.28 1.50
C VAL A 71 25.70 4.09 2.92
N THR A 72 24.87 4.45 3.89
CA THR A 72 25.22 4.37 5.32
C THR A 72 24.33 3.45 6.13
N GLN A 73 23.16 3.08 5.60
CA GLN A 73 22.12 2.37 6.36
C GLN A 73 22.06 0.87 6.04
N PHE A 74 22.72 0.44 4.97
CA PHE A 74 22.63 -0.95 4.48
C PHE A 74 24.00 -1.49 4.08
N LYS A 75 24.13 -2.81 4.13
CA LYS A 75 25.29 -3.57 3.68
C LYS A 75 24.85 -4.77 2.85
N VAL A 76 25.75 -5.34 2.05
CA VAL A 76 25.52 -6.57 1.28
C VAL A 76 25.05 -7.68 2.22
N GLY A 77 24.00 -8.40 1.81
CA GLY A 77 23.37 -9.48 2.56
C GLY A 77 22.19 -9.04 3.44
N ASP A 78 21.97 -7.75 3.65
CA ASP A 78 20.81 -7.28 4.41
C ASP A 78 19.50 -7.63 3.69
N HIS A 79 18.49 -8.07 4.45
CA HIS A 79 17.13 -8.25 3.96
C HIS A 79 16.37 -6.94 4.02
N VAL A 80 15.75 -6.55 2.91
CA VAL A 80 15.11 -5.24 2.78
C VAL A 80 13.76 -5.32 2.07
N VAL A 81 12.92 -4.32 2.35
CA VAL A 81 11.69 -4.05 1.60
C VAL A 81 11.69 -2.61 1.10
N GLY A 82 11.25 -2.43 -0.14
CA GLY A 82 11.06 -1.12 -0.75
C GLY A 82 9.73 -0.49 -0.32
N CYS A 83 9.74 0.82 -0.12
CA CYS A 83 8.53 1.61 0.10
C CYS A 83 8.38 2.65 -1.02
N LEU A 84 7.17 2.76 -1.55
CA LEU A 84 6.87 3.69 -2.64
C LEU A 84 7.01 5.17 -2.24
N THR A 85 7.13 5.47 -0.95
CA THR A 85 7.31 6.84 -0.46
C THR A 85 8.75 7.31 -0.70
N GLN A 86 8.92 8.25 -1.62
CA GLN A 86 10.19 8.89 -1.90
C GLN A 86 10.47 9.97 -0.86
N THR A 87 11.57 9.87 -0.13
CA THR A 87 11.88 10.77 0.99
C THR A 87 13.33 11.27 0.96
N CYS A 88 13.53 12.57 1.14
CA CYS A 88 14.88 13.13 1.24
C CYS A 88 15.56 12.83 2.58
N GLY A 89 14.80 12.59 3.64
CA GLY A 89 15.29 12.35 5.00
C GLY A 89 15.69 13.63 5.78
N THR A 90 15.81 14.79 5.13
CA THR A 90 16.40 16.00 5.71
C THR A 90 15.47 17.21 5.84
N CYS A 91 14.34 17.25 5.09
CA CYS A 91 13.38 18.34 5.20
C CYS A 91 12.61 18.30 6.54
N ALA A 92 11.99 19.41 6.91
CA ALA A 92 11.23 19.52 8.16
C ALA A 92 10.13 18.44 8.32
N ARG A 93 9.50 18.03 7.22
CA ARG A 93 8.51 16.94 7.24
C ARG A 93 9.13 15.59 7.56
N CYS A 94 10.25 15.24 6.91
CA CYS A 94 10.96 14.01 7.20
C CYS A 94 11.50 13.98 8.64
N GLN A 95 12.13 15.07 9.10
CA GLN A 95 12.67 15.18 10.46
C GLN A 95 11.60 15.13 11.56
N SER A 96 10.37 15.59 11.26
CA SER A 96 9.24 15.50 12.20
C SER A 96 8.49 14.16 12.12
N GLY A 97 9.05 13.13 11.45
CA GLY A 97 8.43 11.81 11.33
C GLY A 97 7.30 11.70 10.27
N ARG A 98 7.05 12.78 9.53
CA ARG A 98 6.02 12.85 8.48
C ARG A 98 6.62 12.66 7.09
N SER A 99 7.40 11.60 6.90
CA SER A 99 8.09 11.30 5.64
C SER A 99 7.15 11.15 4.43
N PHE A 100 5.91 10.70 4.65
CA PHE A 100 4.83 10.64 3.66
C PHE A 100 4.41 12.02 3.10
N GLN A 101 4.90 13.12 3.69
CA GLN A 101 4.73 14.50 3.24
C GLN A 101 6.06 15.13 2.86
N CYS A 102 7.04 14.35 2.42
CA CYS A 102 8.34 14.87 2.02
C CYS A 102 8.21 16.00 1.00
N GLN A 103 8.99 17.07 1.21
CA GLN A 103 8.97 18.25 0.33
C GLN A 103 9.95 18.14 -0.84
N HIS A 104 10.87 17.16 -0.80
CA HIS A 104 11.93 16.93 -1.77
C HIS A 104 12.04 15.46 -2.19
N PRO A 105 10.96 14.86 -2.79
CA PRO A 105 10.99 13.47 -3.24
C PRO A 105 12.02 13.23 -4.37
N GLU A 106 12.34 14.27 -5.16
CA GLU A 106 13.35 14.26 -6.21
C GLU A 106 14.76 13.90 -5.72
N ALA A 107 15.04 14.03 -4.43
CA ALA A 107 16.32 13.64 -3.83
C ALA A 107 16.63 12.13 -3.96
N THR A 108 15.64 11.31 -4.27
CA THR A 108 15.80 9.85 -4.48
C THR A 108 15.98 9.48 -5.95
N VAL A 109 15.92 10.44 -6.86
CA VAL A 109 15.98 10.24 -8.32
C VAL A 109 17.34 10.67 -8.84
N ARG A 110 17.89 9.96 -9.85
CA ARG A 110 19.11 10.38 -10.56
C ARG A 110 18.87 11.68 -11.31
N ARG A 111 19.91 12.53 -11.35
CA ARG A 111 19.88 13.78 -12.13
C ARG A 111 19.83 13.46 -13.64
N PRO A 112 19.25 14.34 -14.46
CA PRO A 112 19.17 14.12 -15.91
C PRO A 112 20.51 13.86 -16.63
N ALA A 113 21.63 14.38 -16.08
CA ALA A 113 22.97 14.19 -16.62
C ALA A 113 23.60 12.83 -16.22
N GLU A 114 23.01 12.10 -15.27
CA GLU A 114 23.50 10.81 -14.84
C GLU A 114 22.91 9.69 -15.71
N ARG A 115 23.69 8.59 -15.88
CA ARG A 115 23.20 7.42 -16.61
C ARG A 115 21.91 6.93 -15.95
N PRO A 116 20.83 6.60 -16.71
CA PRO A 116 19.58 6.12 -16.12
C PRO A 116 19.81 4.80 -15.36
N ARG A 117 19.03 4.55 -14.32
CA ARG A 117 19.09 3.29 -13.55
C ARG A 117 18.73 2.08 -14.41
N LEU A 118 17.76 2.24 -15.29
CA LEU A 118 17.27 1.21 -16.19
C LEU A 118 17.35 1.71 -17.64
N SER A 119 17.83 0.85 -18.54
CA SER A 119 17.84 1.15 -19.97
C SER A 119 17.64 -0.13 -20.79
N ARG A 120 17.23 0.04 -22.05
CA ARG A 120 17.09 -1.02 -23.04
C ARG A 120 17.63 -0.52 -24.36
N ASN A 121 18.67 -1.18 -24.89
CA ASN A 121 19.35 -0.74 -26.13
C ASN A 121 19.78 0.75 -26.09
N GLY A 122 20.26 1.22 -24.94
CA GLY A 122 20.67 2.61 -24.74
C GLY A 122 19.53 3.59 -24.47
N VAL A 123 18.26 3.18 -24.57
CA VAL A 123 17.09 4.02 -24.27
C VAL A 123 16.70 3.87 -22.81
N SER A 124 16.50 4.99 -22.11
CA SER A 124 16.05 5.01 -20.69
C SER A 124 14.67 4.39 -20.54
N LEU A 125 14.50 3.58 -19.50
CA LEU A 125 13.20 3.08 -19.05
C LEU A 125 12.80 3.81 -17.77
N PHE A 126 11.51 4.16 -17.64
CA PHE A 126 10.98 4.72 -16.41
C PHE A 126 10.92 3.64 -15.32
N GLN A 127 11.39 3.97 -14.13
CA GLN A 127 11.33 3.10 -12.96
C GLN A 127 10.15 3.50 -12.09
N GLY A 128 9.10 2.66 -12.06
CA GLY A 128 7.86 2.95 -11.34
C GLY A 128 8.10 3.22 -9.86
N LEU A 129 7.72 4.42 -9.41
CA LEU A 129 7.85 4.90 -8.03
C LEU A 129 9.28 4.78 -7.45
N GLY A 130 10.31 4.74 -8.32
CA GLY A 130 11.70 4.57 -7.93
C GLY A 130 12.05 3.15 -7.46
N LEU A 131 11.17 2.15 -7.67
CA LEU A 131 11.34 0.77 -7.20
C LEU A 131 11.53 -0.23 -8.35
N GLY A 132 10.55 -0.37 -9.26
CA GLY A 132 10.68 -1.24 -10.43
C GLY A 132 10.85 -2.73 -10.07
N GLY A 133 10.06 -3.23 -9.12
CA GLY A 133 10.21 -4.56 -8.53
C GLY A 133 9.71 -5.73 -9.40
N PHE A 134 9.12 -5.48 -10.58
CA PHE A 134 8.82 -6.56 -11.53
C PHE A 134 10.06 -6.89 -12.39
N ALA A 135 11.16 -7.19 -11.73
CA ALA A 135 12.46 -7.52 -12.31
C ALA A 135 13.27 -8.41 -11.37
N GLU A 136 14.27 -9.13 -11.92
CA GLU A 136 15.21 -9.94 -11.11
C GLU A 136 16.00 -9.11 -10.10
N ARG A 137 16.26 -7.82 -10.43
CA ARG A 137 17.00 -6.87 -9.59
C ARG A 137 16.35 -5.50 -9.64
N ALA A 138 16.50 -4.73 -8.56
CA ALA A 138 16.06 -3.35 -8.49
C ALA A 138 17.14 -2.45 -7.89
N LEU A 139 17.36 -1.27 -8.50
CA LEU A 139 18.31 -0.27 -8.04
C LEU A 139 17.53 0.86 -7.37
N ILE A 140 17.60 0.95 -6.05
CA ILE A 140 16.71 1.76 -5.22
C ILE A 140 17.53 2.69 -4.34
N HIS A 141 17.09 3.93 -4.12
CA HIS A 141 17.72 4.83 -3.18
C HIS A 141 17.51 4.34 -1.73
N GLU A 142 18.56 4.37 -0.88
CA GLU A 142 18.48 3.87 0.51
C GLU A 142 17.34 4.50 1.33
N ASN A 143 16.91 5.71 1.01
CA ASN A 143 15.78 6.37 1.65
C ASN A 143 14.41 5.80 1.28
N GLN A 144 14.34 4.83 0.37
CA GLN A 144 13.11 4.08 0.04
C GLN A 144 13.16 2.63 0.53
N LEU A 145 14.19 2.24 1.28
CA LEU A 145 14.35 0.89 1.82
C LEU A 145 14.16 0.88 3.33
N ALA A 146 13.56 -0.18 3.85
CA ALA A 146 13.53 -0.50 5.27
C ALA A 146 14.20 -1.86 5.51
N LEU A 147 14.98 -1.94 6.60
CA LEU A 147 15.63 -3.17 7.04
C LEU A 147 14.59 -4.14 7.59
N LEU A 148 14.75 -5.41 7.30
CA LEU A 148 13.91 -6.51 7.78
C LEU A 148 14.69 -7.44 8.71
N PRO A 149 14.02 -8.09 9.68
CA PRO A 149 14.55 -9.27 10.34
C PRO A 149 14.89 -10.37 9.34
N ASN A 150 15.99 -11.10 9.53
CA ASN A 150 16.45 -12.13 8.58
C ASN A 150 15.49 -13.32 8.46
N ASP A 151 14.66 -13.56 9.46
CA ASP A 151 13.64 -14.60 9.50
C ASP A 151 12.30 -14.16 8.88
N MET A 152 12.19 -12.91 8.44
CA MET A 152 10.99 -12.41 7.76
C MET A 152 10.88 -12.99 6.34
N PRO A 153 9.81 -13.76 6.00
CA PRO A 153 9.66 -14.31 4.65
C PRO A 153 9.43 -13.21 3.61
N PHE A 154 10.11 -13.26 2.47
CA PHE A 154 10.09 -12.20 1.46
C PHE A 154 8.71 -11.96 0.85
N ALA A 155 7.89 -13.00 0.63
CA ALA A 155 6.56 -12.83 0.06
C ALA A 155 5.65 -11.98 0.96
N GLN A 156 5.68 -12.20 2.26
CA GLN A 156 4.95 -11.42 3.26
C GLN A 156 5.59 -10.03 3.43
N ALA A 157 6.92 -9.96 3.40
CA ALA A 157 7.66 -8.70 3.50
C ALA A 157 7.32 -7.72 2.38
N ALA A 158 7.17 -8.19 1.14
CA ALA A 158 6.81 -7.35 0.00
C ALA A 158 5.51 -6.56 0.23
N LEU A 159 4.53 -7.16 0.91
CA LEU A 159 3.25 -6.52 1.23
C LEU A 159 3.38 -5.36 2.23
N LEU A 160 4.45 -5.36 3.05
CA LEU A 160 4.70 -4.29 4.02
C LEU A 160 4.95 -2.94 3.34
N GLY A 161 5.54 -2.94 2.14
CA GLY A 161 5.93 -1.73 1.42
C GLY A 161 4.78 -0.84 0.92
N CYS A 162 3.55 -1.37 0.88
CA CYS A 162 2.37 -0.66 0.39
C CYS A 162 1.10 -1.02 1.17
N GLY A 163 0.54 -2.22 0.92
CA GLY A 163 -0.80 -2.56 1.39
C GLY A 163 -0.94 -2.57 2.92
N VAL A 164 0.07 -3.06 3.63
CA VAL A 164 0.06 -3.15 5.10
C VAL A 164 0.19 -1.76 5.73
N ILE A 165 1.24 -1.00 5.35
CA ILE A 165 1.43 0.36 5.90
C ILE A 165 0.26 1.30 5.55
N THR A 166 -0.39 1.10 4.40
CA THR A 166 -1.57 1.90 4.03
C THR A 166 -2.77 1.55 4.90
N GLY A 167 -3.12 0.27 4.99
CA GLY A 167 -4.31 -0.16 5.72
C GLY A 167 -4.18 -0.02 7.24
N ALA A 168 -3.19 -0.69 7.84
CA ALA A 168 -2.95 -0.61 9.28
C ALA A 168 -2.51 0.80 9.70
N GLY A 169 -1.72 1.50 8.88
CA GLY A 169 -1.31 2.87 9.16
C GLY A 169 -2.45 3.88 9.12
N ALA A 170 -3.45 3.70 8.26
CA ALA A 170 -4.66 4.55 8.27
C ALA A 170 -5.32 4.51 9.66
N VAL A 171 -5.39 3.35 10.25
CA VAL A 171 -6.00 3.12 11.57
C VAL A 171 -5.09 3.62 12.70
N ILE A 172 -3.84 3.17 12.71
CA ILE A 172 -2.91 3.40 13.83
C ILE A 172 -2.32 4.82 13.80
N ASN A 173 -1.82 5.27 12.63
CA ASN A 173 -1.10 6.53 12.53
C ASN A 173 -2.01 7.71 12.16
N THR A 174 -2.96 7.52 11.20
CA THR A 174 -3.79 8.64 10.72
C THR A 174 -4.96 8.90 11.65
N ALA A 175 -5.78 7.88 11.91
CA ALA A 175 -6.95 7.99 12.77
C ALA A 175 -6.59 7.98 14.25
N ASN A 176 -5.44 7.38 14.60
CA ASN A 176 -5.00 7.18 15.97
C ASN A 176 -6.08 6.48 16.84
N VAL A 177 -6.63 5.38 16.28
CA VAL A 177 -7.66 4.58 16.95
C VAL A 177 -7.17 4.12 18.31
N GLN A 178 -7.99 4.30 19.35
CA GLN A 178 -7.69 3.94 20.71
C GLN A 178 -8.43 2.66 21.13
N ALA A 179 -7.97 2.02 22.19
CA ALA A 179 -8.68 0.90 22.79
C ALA A 179 -10.08 1.34 23.24
N GLY A 180 -11.09 0.60 22.80
CA GLY A 180 -12.50 0.91 23.08
C GLY A 180 -13.23 1.64 21.94
N ASP A 181 -12.53 2.26 20.98
CA ASP A 181 -13.16 2.92 19.83
C ASP A 181 -13.93 1.95 18.94
N THR A 182 -14.89 2.49 18.20
CA THR A 182 -15.67 1.78 17.21
C THR A 182 -15.22 2.15 15.79
N VAL A 183 -15.02 1.14 14.96
CA VAL A 183 -14.45 1.29 13.61
C VAL A 183 -15.38 0.69 12.56
N VAL A 184 -15.63 1.43 11.47
CA VAL A 184 -16.32 0.94 10.27
C VAL A 184 -15.36 0.99 9.10
N ILE A 185 -15.29 -0.08 8.31
CA ILE A 185 -14.38 -0.23 7.17
C ILE A 185 -15.19 -0.59 5.92
N PHE A 186 -15.19 0.29 4.93
CA PHE A 186 -15.71 0.01 3.59
C PHE A 186 -14.62 -0.59 2.71
N GLY A 187 -14.88 -1.78 2.20
CA GLY A 187 -13.99 -2.52 1.30
C GLY A 187 -13.02 -3.45 2.04
N ALA A 188 -13.27 -4.75 1.95
CA ALA A 188 -12.45 -5.82 2.51
C ALA A 188 -11.45 -6.40 1.50
N GLY A 189 -10.87 -5.56 0.64
CA GLY A 189 -9.72 -5.92 -0.21
C GLY A 189 -8.43 -5.98 0.59
N GLY A 190 -7.29 -6.27 -0.08
CA GLY A 190 -6.01 -6.46 0.60
C GLY A 190 -5.56 -5.28 1.49
N VAL A 191 -5.94 -4.03 1.18
CA VAL A 191 -5.65 -2.86 2.05
C VAL A 191 -6.62 -2.81 3.21
N GLY A 192 -7.93 -3.00 2.96
CA GLY A 192 -8.96 -2.98 4.01
C GLY A 192 -8.78 -4.09 5.04
N LEU A 193 -8.36 -5.31 4.65
CA LEU A 193 -8.03 -6.39 5.58
C LEU A 193 -6.88 -6.02 6.53
N ASN A 194 -5.90 -5.26 6.04
CA ASN A 194 -4.84 -4.71 6.91
C ASN A 194 -5.37 -3.62 7.85
N ALA A 195 -6.38 -2.84 7.43
CA ALA A 195 -7.06 -1.91 8.35
C ALA A 195 -7.82 -2.66 9.44
N VAL A 196 -8.49 -3.78 9.12
CA VAL A 196 -9.13 -4.66 10.12
C VAL A 196 -8.10 -5.15 11.14
N SER A 197 -6.95 -5.67 10.66
CA SER A 197 -5.85 -6.08 11.54
C SER A 197 -5.32 -4.93 12.38
N GLY A 198 -5.18 -3.73 11.79
CA GLY A 198 -4.76 -2.51 12.48
C GLY A 198 -5.73 -2.13 13.60
N ALA A 199 -7.03 -2.18 13.34
CA ALA A 199 -8.07 -1.88 14.33
C ALA A 199 -8.07 -2.89 15.49
N ARG A 200 -7.88 -4.18 15.20
CA ARG A 200 -7.71 -5.22 16.21
C ARG A 200 -6.46 -4.98 17.07
N ILE A 201 -5.33 -4.64 16.45
CA ILE A 201 -4.07 -4.34 17.15
C ILE A 201 -4.22 -3.10 18.03
N ALA A 202 -4.93 -2.06 17.56
CA ALA A 202 -5.21 -0.85 18.32
C ALA A 202 -6.19 -1.06 19.48
N GLY A 203 -6.90 -2.21 19.53
CA GLY A 203 -7.85 -2.52 20.60
C GLY A 203 -9.25 -1.95 20.39
N ALA A 204 -9.66 -1.71 19.12
CA ALA A 204 -11.02 -1.28 18.83
C ALA A 204 -12.04 -2.25 19.43
N SER A 205 -13.09 -1.71 20.07
CA SER A 205 -14.13 -2.51 20.74
C SER A 205 -15.10 -3.15 19.75
N ARG A 206 -15.28 -2.52 18.58
CA ARG A 206 -16.10 -3.02 17.49
C ARG A 206 -15.49 -2.68 16.15
N ILE A 207 -15.43 -3.66 15.25
CA ILE A 207 -14.87 -3.54 13.89
C ILE A 207 -15.92 -4.05 12.92
N VAL A 208 -16.66 -3.13 12.29
CA VAL A 208 -17.71 -3.44 11.33
C VAL A 208 -17.13 -3.33 9.92
N VAL A 209 -17.23 -4.39 9.12
CA VAL A 209 -16.71 -4.40 7.75
C VAL A 209 -17.86 -4.51 6.74
N ILE A 210 -17.83 -3.66 5.74
CA ILE A 210 -18.83 -3.55 4.69
C ILE A 210 -18.19 -3.88 3.34
N ASP A 211 -18.72 -4.85 2.62
CA ASP A 211 -18.29 -5.20 1.26
C ASP A 211 -19.50 -5.75 0.47
N ILE A 212 -19.37 -5.80 -0.85
CA ILE A 212 -20.36 -6.40 -1.76
C ILE A 212 -20.12 -7.90 -2.03
N ARG A 213 -18.97 -8.43 -1.57
CA ARG A 213 -18.52 -9.80 -1.87
C ARG A 213 -18.50 -10.66 -0.59
N PRO A 214 -19.34 -11.72 -0.52
CA PRO A 214 -19.40 -12.58 0.66
C PRO A 214 -18.06 -13.21 1.05
N ALA A 215 -17.25 -13.62 0.07
CA ALA A 215 -15.94 -14.22 0.35
C ALA A 215 -14.98 -13.22 1.05
N ARG A 216 -15.04 -11.93 0.71
CA ARG A 216 -14.25 -10.88 1.37
C ARG A 216 -14.72 -10.60 2.78
N LEU A 217 -16.04 -10.66 3.00
CA LEU A 217 -16.62 -10.51 4.34
C LEU A 217 -16.20 -11.66 5.27
N GLN A 218 -16.17 -12.90 4.77
CA GLN A 218 -15.63 -14.04 5.52
C GLN A 218 -14.15 -13.86 5.84
N ALA A 219 -13.36 -13.42 4.87
CA ALA A 219 -11.95 -13.09 5.12
C ALA A 219 -11.84 -12.01 6.21
N ALA A 220 -12.65 -10.94 6.17
CA ALA A 220 -12.60 -9.88 7.18
C ALA A 220 -12.85 -10.41 8.61
N GLN A 221 -13.76 -11.36 8.81
CA GLN A 221 -13.96 -12.00 10.11
C GLN A 221 -12.69 -12.72 10.58
N HIS A 222 -12.03 -13.45 9.69
CA HIS A 222 -10.77 -14.14 10.00
C HIS A 222 -9.65 -13.15 10.40
N PHE A 223 -9.64 -11.94 9.80
CA PHE A 223 -8.69 -10.88 10.14
C PHE A 223 -9.06 -10.10 11.41
N GLY A 224 -10.26 -10.29 11.96
CA GLY A 224 -10.67 -9.72 13.25
C GLY A 224 -11.87 -8.78 13.20
N ALA A 225 -12.65 -8.76 12.10
CA ALA A 225 -13.93 -8.05 12.08
C ALA A 225 -14.89 -8.69 13.11
N THR A 226 -15.53 -7.85 13.91
CA THR A 226 -16.56 -8.30 14.87
C THR A 226 -17.92 -8.49 14.20
N ASP A 227 -18.19 -7.66 13.17
CA ASP A 227 -19.45 -7.64 12.44
C ASP A 227 -19.17 -7.44 10.95
N ILE A 228 -20.00 -8.02 10.10
CA ILE A 228 -19.91 -7.90 8.64
C ILE A 228 -21.26 -7.49 8.05
N ILE A 229 -21.25 -6.67 7.02
CA ILE A 229 -22.44 -6.20 6.31
C ILE A 229 -22.25 -6.43 4.81
N ASP A 230 -23.13 -7.22 4.21
CA ASP A 230 -23.26 -7.36 2.75
C ASP A 230 -24.15 -6.21 2.25
N SER A 231 -23.53 -5.20 1.63
CA SER A 231 -24.22 -4.01 1.14
C SER A 231 -25.03 -4.23 -0.16
N THR A 232 -25.00 -5.44 -0.70
CA THR A 232 -25.91 -5.82 -1.78
C THR A 232 -27.29 -6.22 -1.28
N LYS A 233 -27.40 -6.53 0.03
CA LYS A 233 -28.64 -7.04 0.66
C LYS A 233 -29.23 -6.08 1.68
N ASN A 234 -28.40 -5.20 2.24
CA ASN A 234 -28.80 -4.30 3.33
C ASN A 234 -28.35 -2.89 3.03
N ASP A 235 -29.14 -1.90 3.43
CA ASP A 235 -28.64 -0.52 3.51
C ASP A 235 -27.53 -0.47 4.57
N PRO A 236 -26.29 -0.07 4.20
CA PRO A 236 -25.17 -0.13 5.12
C PRO A 236 -25.29 0.89 6.27
N VAL A 237 -25.96 2.03 6.05
CA VAL A 237 -26.15 3.05 7.08
C VAL A 237 -27.11 2.55 8.17
N GLU A 238 -28.24 1.98 7.77
CA GLU A 238 -29.22 1.40 8.69
C GLU A 238 -28.62 0.22 9.46
N ALA A 239 -27.90 -0.67 8.76
CA ALA A 239 -27.27 -1.82 9.38
C ALA A 239 -26.20 -1.40 10.41
N VAL A 240 -25.34 -0.42 10.09
CA VAL A 240 -24.37 0.11 11.05
C VAL A 240 -25.08 0.75 12.24
N ARG A 241 -26.15 1.50 12.03
CA ARG A 241 -26.92 2.14 13.11
C ARG A 241 -27.57 1.12 14.04
N ALA A 242 -27.94 -0.05 13.56
CA ALA A 242 -28.42 -1.14 14.42
C ALA A 242 -27.37 -1.63 15.42
N PHE A 243 -26.09 -1.70 14.99
CA PHE A 243 -24.95 -2.06 15.85
C PHE A 243 -24.45 -0.88 16.68
N LEU A 244 -24.43 0.32 16.09
CA LEU A 244 -23.87 1.55 16.63
C LEU A 244 -24.92 2.68 16.59
N PRO A 245 -25.89 2.70 17.48
CA PRO A 245 -27.00 3.69 17.44
C PRO A 245 -26.52 5.15 17.53
N ARG A 246 -25.38 5.38 18.18
CA ARG A 246 -24.75 6.72 18.29
C ARG A 246 -23.78 7.01 17.15
N GLY A 247 -23.51 6.06 16.25
CA GLY A 247 -22.55 6.14 15.14
C GLY A 247 -21.17 5.58 15.52
N ALA A 248 -20.26 5.61 14.56
CA ALA A 248 -18.90 5.13 14.69
C ALA A 248 -17.92 6.28 14.98
N ASP A 249 -16.89 5.99 15.80
CA ASP A 249 -15.80 6.94 16.06
C ASP A 249 -14.91 7.12 14.82
N HIS A 250 -14.69 6.05 14.07
CA HIS A 250 -13.86 6.07 12.86
C HIS A 250 -14.51 5.29 11.72
N VAL A 251 -14.58 5.92 10.55
CA VAL A 251 -15.04 5.29 9.31
C VAL A 251 -13.95 5.40 8.26
N PHE A 252 -13.58 4.28 7.65
CA PHE A 252 -12.53 4.21 6.62
C PHE A 252 -13.14 3.81 5.28
N ASP A 253 -12.89 4.61 4.23
CA ASP A 253 -13.26 4.30 2.86
C ASP A 253 -12.04 3.83 2.06
N PHE A 254 -11.97 2.51 1.78
CA PHE A 254 -10.98 1.90 0.89
C PHE A 254 -11.52 1.66 -0.53
N VAL A 255 -12.73 2.13 -0.83
CA VAL A 255 -13.39 1.94 -2.13
C VAL A 255 -13.17 3.13 -3.06
N GLY A 256 -13.28 4.37 -2.54
CA GLY A 256 -13.08 5.60 -3.29
C GLY A 256 -14.28 6.00 -4.18
N MET A 257 -15.51 5.63 -3.79
CA MET A 257 -16.72 6.03 -4.49
C MET A 257 -17.46 7.11 -3.73
N LYS A 258 -18.04 8.11 -4.44
CA LYS A 258 -18.84 9.20 -3.85
C LYS A 258 -19.89 8.68 -2.84
N ALA A 259 -20.71 7.73 -3.26
CA ALA A 259 -21.78 7.18 -2.44
C ALA A 259 -21.26 6.53 -1.14
N VAL A 260 -20.10 5.83 -1.20
CA VAL A 260 -19.49 5.20 -0.03
C VAL A 260 -18.99 6.23 0.97
N ALA A 261 -18.32 7.29 0.48
CA ALA A 261 -17.86 8.37 1.34
C ALA A 261 -19.02 9.11 2.02
N GLU A 262 -20.13 9.37 1.31
CA GLU A 262 -21.34 10.02 1.85
C GLU A 262 -22.08 9.12 2.86
N GLN A 263 -22.17 7.82 2.59
CA GLN A 263 -22.66 6.84 3.57
C GLN A 263 -21.78 6.86 4.83
N GLY A 264 -20.44 6.88 4.65
CA GLY A 264 -19.50 6.97 5.75
C GLY A 264 -19.71 8.20 6.63
N LEU A 265 -19.94 9.37 6.03
CA LEU A 265 -20.30 10.60 6.77
C LEU A 265 -21.58 10.45 7.60
N SER A 266 -22.58 9.75 7.05
CA SER A 266 -23.85 9.51 7.73
C SER A 266 -23.75 8.56 8.91
N MET A 267 -22.69 7.73 8.97
CA MET A 267 -22.46 6.76 10.05
C MET A 267 -21.69 7.34 11.24
N LEU A 268 -21.09 8.54 11.11
CA LEU A 268 -20.22 9.10 12.13
C LEU A 268 -20.97 9.43 13.44
N ALA A 269 -20.34 9.11 14.56
CA ALA A 269 -20.69 9.62 15.88
C ALA A 269 -20.39 11.13 15.99
N LEU A 270 -20.75 11.74 17.11
CA LEU A 270 -20.23 13.06 17.49
C LEU A 270 -18.73 12.96 17.73
N GLY A 271 -17.96 13.88 17.15
CA GLY A 271 -16.50 13.85 17.21
C GLY A 271 -15.83 12.85 16.26
N GLY A 272 -16.61 12.02 15.56
CA GLY A 272 -16.10 10.97 14.68
C GLY A 272 -15.38 11.47 13.44
N GLY A 273 -14.58 10.59 12.82
CA GLY A 273 -13.76 10.89 11.63
C GLY A 273 -14.01 9.95 10.45
N LEU A 274 -14.17 10.52 9.25
CA LEU A 274 -14.14 9.82 7.97
C LEU A 274 -12.73 9.92 7.36
N TYR A 275 -12.15 8.78 7.00
CA TYR A 275 -10.82 8.66 6.44
C TYR A 275 -10.90 8.11 5.01
N LEU A 276 -10.53 8.95 4.04
CA LEU A 276 -10.58 8.64 2.60
C LEU A 276 -9.24 8.05 2.17
N VAL A 277 -9.22 6.77 1.84
CA VAL A 277 -8.03 5.99 1.46
C VAL A 277 -8.12 5.48 0.03
N GLY A 278 -9.31 5.07 -0.41
CA GLY A 278 -9.57 4.58 -1.76
C GLY A 278 -9.31 5.67 -2.80
N VAL A 279 -8.63 5.28 -3.90
CA VAL A 279 -8.32 6.20 -4.99
C VAL A 279 -9.58 6.44 -5.81
N SER A 280 -10.01 7.70 -5.87
CA SER A 280 -11.14 8.17 -6.66
C SER A 280 -10.67 8.84 -7.95
N LYS A 281 -11.57 9.03 -8.92
CA LYS A 281 -11.29 9.86 -10.09
C LYS A 281 -11.18 11.32 -9.68
N PRO A 282 -10.35 12.14 -10.35
CA PRO A 282 -10.11 13.55 -9.97
C PRO A 282 -11.37 14.41 -9.89
N GLU A 283 -12.38 14.12 -10.73
CA GLU A 283 -13.63 14.87 -10.80
C GLU A 283 -14.66 14.49 -9.71
N VAL A 284 -14.41 13.46 -8.94
CA VAL A 284 -15.35 12.98 -7.92
C VAL A 284 -15.23 13.81 -6.65
N GLY A 285 -16.29 14.54 -6.32
CA GLY A 285 -16.47 15.24 -5.05
C GLY A 285 -17.49 14.55 -4.14
N ILE A 286 -17.58 14.98 -2.91
CA ILE A 286 -18.59 14.54 -1.93
C ILE A 286 -19.46 15.72 -1.51
N ASP A 287 -20.74 15.47 -1.21
CA ASP A 287 -21.65 16.47 -0.68
C ASP A 287 -21.51 16.54 0.84
N LEU A 288 -21.16 17.72 1.34
CA LEU A 288 -20.91 17.96 2.76
C LEU A 288 -21.95 18.91 3.34
N ASN A 289 -22.70 18.47 4.34
CA ASN A 289 -23.54 19.34 5.14
C ASN A 289 -22.67 20.03 6.21
N ILE A 290 -22.35 21.30 5.99
CA ILE A 290 -21.48 22.09 6.88
C ILE A 290 -22.08 22.22 8.28
N PHE A 291 -23.40 22.47 8.40
CA PHE A 291 -24.05 22.58 9.69
C PHE A 291 -23.94 21.32 10.54
N ASN A 292 -24.19 20.15 9.94
CA ASN A 292 -24.06 18.86 10.62
C ASN A 292 -22.60 18.53 10.96
N THR A 293 -21.65 18.98 10.15
CA THR A 293 -20.21 18.78 10.38
C THR A 293 -19.75 19.60 11.58
N ILE A 294 -20.14 20.87 11.65
CA ILE A 294 -19.82 21.76 12.78
C ILE A 294 -20.52 21.26 14.05
N GLY A 295 -21.84 21.03 14.01
CA GLY A 295 -22.63 20.60 15.16
C GLY A 295 -22.20 19.25 15.71
N GLY A 296 -21.74 18.35 14.84
CA GLY A 296 -21.20 17.04 15.22
C GLY A 296 -19.70 17.04 15.53
N GLN A 297 -18.98 18.14 15.33
CA GLN A 297 -17.51 18.25 15.44
C GLN A 297 -16.78 17.14 14.66
N ARG A 298 -17.29 16.82 13.47
CA ARG A 298 -16.81 15.70 12.63
C ARG A 298 -15.59 16.06 11.83
N ARG A 299 -14.74 15.08 11.54
CA ARG A 299 -13.54 15.22 10.72
C ARG A 299 -13.68 14.49 9.40
N ILE A 300 -13.08 15.04 8.34
CA ILE A 300 -12.86 14.36 7.06
C ILE A 300 -11.38 14.52 6.74
N GLN A 301 -10.70 13.41 6.50
CA GLN A 301 -9.27 13.43 6.27
C GLN A 301 -8.87 12.47 5.14
N GLY A 302 -8.11 12.97 4.15
CA GLY A 302 -7.42 12.14 3.18
C GLY A 302 -6.25 11.40 3.84
N VAL A 303 -6.04 10.16 3.42
CA VAL A 303 -4.97 9.29 3.94
C VAL A 303 -3.99 8.98 2.84
N ASN A 304 -2.76 9.46 2.96
CA ASN A 304 -1.68 9.10 2.06
C ASN A 304 -0.80 8.04 2.73
N ILE A 305 -0.79 6.82 2.18
CA ILE A 305 0.05 5.67 2.59
C ILE A 305 0.04 5.46 4.12
N GLY A 306 -1.17 5.54 4.71
CA GLY A 306 -1.37 5.34 6.14
C GLY A 306 -0.60 6.32 7.04
N SER A 307 -0.26 7.51 6.55
CA SER A 307 0.57 8.49 7.29
C SER A 307 1.84 7.87 7.88
N THR A 308 2.48 6.97 7.13
CA THR A 308 3.55 6.12 7.65
C THR A 308 4.90 6.83 7.72
N ASN A 309 5.65 6.59 8.78
CA ASN A 309 7.11 6.66 8.80
C ASN A 309 7.64 5.24 8.56
N PHE A 310 7.77 4.87 7.29
CA PHE A 310 7.99 3.48 6.91
C PHE A 310 9.27 2.86 7.50
N LYS A 311 10.33 3.64 7.75
CA LYS A 311 11.55 3.14 8.40
C LYS A 311 11.34 2.72 9.86
N ARG A 312 10.33 3.29 10.52
CA ARG A 312 9.87 2.89 11.86
C ARG A 312 8.80 1.80 11.78
N ASP A 313 7.82 2.00 10.89
CA ASP A 313 6.57 1.24 10.92
C ASP A 313 6.73 -0.15 10.27
N ILE A 314 7.52 -0.27 9.20
CA ILE A 314 7.74 -1.56 8.53
C ILE A 314 8.42 -2.57 9.46
N PRO A 315 9.55 -2.25 10.14
CA PRO A 315 10.13 -3.17 11.11
C PRO A 315 9.18 -3.53 12.26
N MET A 316 8.34 -2.59 12.70
CA MET A 316 7.31 -2.84 13.71
C MET A 316 6.29 -3.88 13.21
N TYR A 317 5.75 -3.72 11.99
CA TYR A 317 4.81 -4.68 11.41
C TYR A 317 5.45 -6.04 11.14
N ALA A 318 6.70 -6.08 10.70
CA ALA A 318 7.46 -7.32 10.54
C ALA A 318 7.56 -8.08 11.87
N ASN A 319 7.90 -7.38 12.96
CA ASN A 319 7.96 -7.96 14.30
C ASN A 319 6.58 -8.44 14.79
N LEU A 320 5.50 -7.70 14.52
CA LEU A 320 4.14 -8.14 14.86
C LEU A 320 3.75 -9.41 14.10
N TYR A 321 4.15 -9.54 12.83
CA TYR A 321 3.95 -10.75 12.06
C TYR A 321 4.72 -11.94 12.66
N LEU A 322 6.01 -11.77 12.93
CA LEU A 322 6.85 -12.84 13.53
C LEU A 322 6.36 -13.29 14.92
N GLN A 323 5.68 -12.40 15.64
CA GLN A 323 5.00 -12.72 16.92
C GLN A 323 3.61 -13.36 16.75
N GLY A 324 3.14 -13.58 15.52
CA GLY A 324 1.77 -14.08 15.24
C GLY A 324 0.64 -13.10 15.54
N ARG A 325 0.95 -11.81 15.74
CA ARG A 325 -0.02 -10.75 16.05
C ARG A 325 -0.59 -10.05 14.82
N LEU A 326 0.10 -10.13 13.68
CA LEU A 326 -0.34 -9.62 12.38
C LEU A 326 -0.38 -10.79 11.39
N ASN A 327 -1.53 -11.02 10.76
CA ASN A 327 -1.69 -12.09 9.77
C ASN A 327 -1.38 -11.55 8.37
N LEU A 328 -0.27 -12.00 7.78
CA LEU A 328 0.11 -11.71 6.40
C LEU A 328 0.00 -12.95 5.48
N ASP A 329 -0.01 -14.15 6.05
CA ASP A 329 -0.06 -15.39 5.29
C ASP A 329 -1.35 -15.51 4.49
N ASP A 330 -2.48 -15.28 5.14
CA ASP A 330 -3.82 -15.39 4.55
C ASP A 330 -4.16 -14.21 3.60
N LEU A 331 -3.32 -13.16 3.57
CA LEU A 331 -3.40 -12.14 2.52
C LEU A 331 -2.95 -12.69 1.17
N ILE A 332 -1.97 -13.60 1.15
CA ILE A 332 -1.36 -14.13 -0.08
C ILE A 332 -2.22 -15.28 -0.60
N SER A 333 -3.08 -14.97 -1.54
CA SER A 333 -3.95 -15.97 -2.18
C SER A 333 -3.23 -16.79 -3.25
N LYS A 334 -2.19 -16.23 -3.89
CA LYS A 334 -1.47 -16.90 -4.97
C LYS A 334 -0.02 -16.43 -5.06
N ARG A 335 0.91 -17.39 -5.27
CA ARG A 335 2.29 -17.13 -5.67
C ARG A 335 2.47 -17.47 -7.14
N ILE A 336 3.19 -16.63 -7.88
CA ILE A 336 3.36 -16.77 -9.34
C ILE A 336 4.81 -16.53 -9.75
N ALA A 337 5.16 -16.91 -10.99
CA ALA A 337 6.41 -16.48 -11.62
C ALA A 337 6.24 -15.06 -12.22
N LEU A 338 7.37 -14.37 -12.45
CA LEU A 338 7.40 -13.03 -13.04
C LEU A 338 6.65 -12.97 -14.38
N ARG A 339 6.83 -13.96 -15.23
CA ARG A 339 6.16 -14.06 -16.54
C ARG A 339 4.62 -14.13 -16.46
N ASP A 340 4.06 -14.53 -15.32
CA ASP A 340 2.63 -14.78 -15.13
C ASP A 340 1.88 -13.56 -14.55
N VAL A 341 2.51 -12.38 -14.50
CA VAL A 341 1.94 -11.16 -13.88
C VAL A 341 0.64 -10.72 -14.56
N ASN A 342 0.52 -10.84 -15.88
CA ASN A 342 -0.73 -10.51 -16.59
C ASN A 342 -1.90 -11.40 -16.11
N ASP A 343 -1.68 -12.71 -15.96
CA ASP A 343 -2.67 -13.66 -15.44
C ASP A 343 -2.97 -13.38 -13.96
N GLY A 344 -1.96 -12.97 -13.20
CA GLY A 344 -2.11 -12.50 -11.82
C GLY A 344 -3.08 -11.32 -11.71
N TYR A 345 -2.94 -10.32 -12.58
CA TYR A 345 -3.86 -9.18 -12.64
C TYR A 345 -5.26 -9.56 -13.12
N ALA A 346 -5.39 -10.50 -14.07
CA ALA A 346 -6.70 -11.03 -14.48
C ALA A 346 -7.44 -11.66 -13.28
N ALA A 347 -6.75 -12.51 -12.51
CA ALA A 347 -7.32 -13.14 -11.31
C ALA A 347 -7.70 -12.11 -10.21
N LEU A 348 -6.90 -11.04 -10.02
CA LEU A 348 -7.25 -9.95 -9.09
C LEU A 348 -8.52 -9.19 -9.51
N ARG A 349 -8.74 -8.99 -10.81
CA ARG A 349 -9.96 -8.34 -11.33
C ARG A 349 -11.24 -9.18 -11.08
N GLU A 350 -11.14 -10.49 -11.16
CA GLU A 350 -12.24 -11.40 -10.82
C GLU A 350 -12.63 -11.29 -9.33
N GLY A 351 -11.70 -10.81 -8.48
CA GLY A 351 -11.94 -10.44 -7.09
C GLY A 351 -12.18 -11.59 -6.12
N ALA A 352 -11.86 -12.83 -6.55
CA ALA A 352 -11.91 -14.02 -5.70
C ALA A 352 -10.66 -14.14 -4.79
N ILE A 353 -9.64 -13.29 -5.03
CA ILE A 353 -8.34 -13.35 -4.35
C ILE A 353 -7.95 -12.00 -3.78
N ASN A 354 -7.21 -12.00 -2.67
CA ASN A 354 -6.80 -10.79 -1.96
C ASN A 354 -5.50 -10.21 -2.51
N ARG A 355 -4.42 -11.02 -2.54
CA ARG A 355 -3.10 -10.62 -3.02
C ARG A 355 -2.45 -11.71 -3.86
N VAL A 356 -1.76 -11.30 -4.91
CA VAL A 356 -0.87 -12.14 -5.71
C VAL A 356 0.55 -11.63 -5.54
N VAL A 357 1.50 -12.55 -5.37
CA VAL A 357 2.91 -12.20 -5.16
C VAL A 357 3.77 -13.00 -6.13
N VAL A 358 4.64 -12.30 -6.85
CA VAL A 358 5.73 -12.90 -7.63
C VAL A 358 6.78 -13.40 -6.65
N THR A 359 7.17 -14.67 -6.76
CA THR A 359 8.20 -15.32 -5.91
C THR A 359 9.22 -16.12 -6.72
N SER A 360 9.12 -16.11 -8.06
CA SER A 360 10.06 -16.72 -8.99
C SER A 360 10.34 -15.74 -10.14
N PHE A 361 11.62 -15.48 -10.37
CA PHE A 361 12.12 -14.48 -11.33
C PHE A 361 12.92 -15.15 -12.43
#